data_9c8d9e595eea4ab50c6fa02b9e285524
#
_entry.id   9c8d9e595eea4ab50c6fa02b9e285524
#
_cell.length_a   1.000
_cell.length_b   1.000
_cell.length_c   1.000
_cell.angle_alpha   90.00
_cell.angle_beta   90.00
_cell.angle_gamma   90.00
#
_symmetry.space_group_name_H-M   'P 1'
#
loop_
_entity.id
_entity.type
_entity.pdbx_description
1 polymer ?
#
loop_
_entity_poly.entity_id
_entity_poly.type
_entity_poly.pdbx_seq_one_letter_code
_entity_poly.pdbx_strand_id
1 'polypeptide(L)'
;PDFGQVEADPGAIALDGFQIFFREQRPFFVENSNIFDYEFANGSDNLFYSRRIGRNPHRTANLADGEFANEPQNSRILGAAKFSGKTRDGWSIGVLESVTGNEFAEIRQVDGETREEIVEPLTNYFVTRVQKDFNERNSFIGGIFTATNRHLNNNFNELHKAAYSGGIDFQHNWKNRDYYFEGN
;
A
#
# COMPACT_ATOMS: atom_id res chain seq x y z
N PRO A 1 4.17 -10.98 -14.33
CA PRO A 1 2.88 -10.56 -13.76
C PRO A 1 2.63 -9.11 -14.10
N ASP A 2 1.40 -8.80 -14.48
CA ASP A 2 1.02 -7.43 -14.75
C ASP A 2 0.73 -6.71 -13.43
N PHE A 3 1.57 -5.77 -13.05
CA PHE A 3 1.39 -4.92 -11.88
C PHE A 3 0.70 -3.59 -12.25
N GLY A 4 0.43 -3.36 -13.53
CA GLY A 4 -0.20 -2.14 -14.00
C GLY A 4 -1.59 -1.94 -13.42
N GLN A 5 -1.94 -0.72 -13.09
CA GLN A 5 -3.33 -0.36 -12.85
C GLN A 5 -4.03 -0.24 -14.21
N VAL A 6 -4.95 -1.16 -14.48
CA VAL A 6 -5.64 -1.23 -15.78
C VAL A 6 -6.70 -0.14 -15.93
N GLU A 7 -7.16 0.43 -14.82
CA GLU A 7 -8.16 1.50 -14.82
C GLU A 7 -7.68 2.66 -13.94
N ALA A 8 -7.85 3.88 -14.45
CA ALA A 8 -7.73 5.09 -13.62
C ALA A 8 -8.74 5.02 -12.47
N ASP A 9 -8.34 5.45 -11.29
CA ASP A 9 -9.27 5.60 -10.20
C ASP A 9 -10.41 6.53 -10.66
N PRO A 10 -11.68 6.17 -10.39
CA PRO A 10 -12.78 7.06 -10.73
C PRO A 10 -12.50 8.43 -10.12
N GLY A 11 -12.72 9.50 -10.88
CA GLY A 11 -12.55 10.87 -10.38
C GLY A 11 -13.57 11.16 -9.28
N ALA A 12 -13.29 10.70 -8.08
CA ALA A 12 -14.12 10.95 -6.91
C ALA A 12 -13.57 12.14 -6.15
N ILE A 13 -14.39 13.17 -5.98
CA ILE A 13 -14.07 14.35 -5.18
C ILE A 13 -14.53 14.05 -3.75
N ALA A 14 -13.59 13.85 -2.83
CA ALA A 14 -13.91 13.83 -1.41
C ALA A 14 -14.16 15.28 -0.95
N LEU A 15 -15.40 15.65 -0.78
CA LEU A 15 -15.80 16.98 -0.30
C LEU A 15 -15.54 17.17 1.19
N ASP A 16 -15.29 16.10 1.92
CA ASP A 16 -15.09 16.07 3.38
C ASP A 16 -13.62 15.90 3.79
N GLY A 17 -12.70 15.82 2.83
CA GLY A 17 -11.26 15.67 3.08
C GLY A 17 -10.82 14.26 3.52
N PHE A 18 -11.72 13.28 3.56
CA PHE A 18 -11.36 11.89 3.85
C PHE A 18 -10.77 11.20 2.61
N GLN A 19 -9.80 10.32 2.83
CA GLN A 19 -9.23 9.50 1.77
C GLN A 19 -10.27 8.49 1.28
N ILE A 20 -10.54 8.47 -0.04
CA ILE A 20 -11.38 7.45 -0.66
C ILE A 20 -10.54 6.20 -0.91
N PHE A 21 -11.00 5.06 -0.41
CA PHE A 21 -10.38 3.76 -0.65
C PHE A 21 -11.08 3.04 -1.81
N PHE A 22 -10.32 2.78 -2.87
CA PHE A 22 -10.80 2.00 -4.01
C PHE A 22 -10.42 0.53 -3.85
N ARG A 23 -11.28 -0.36 -4.36
CA ARG A 23 -11.00 -1.79 -4.36
C ARG A 23 -9.77 -2.10 -5.22
N GLU A 24 -8.90 -2.96 -4.72
CA GLU A 24 -7.76 -3.49 -5.47
C GLU A 24 -8.26 -4.37 -6.63
N GLN A 25 -7.70 -4.18 -7.83
CA GLN A 25 -8.07 -4.91 -9.04
C GLN A 25 -6.90 -5.70 -9.64
N ARG A 26 -5.66 -5.38 -9.26
CA ARG A 26 -4.47 -6.07 -9.78
C ARG A 26 -4.41 -7.49 -9.25
N PRO A 27 -4.41 -8.53 -10.12
CA PRO A 27 -4.51 -9.93 -9.71
C PRO A 27 -3.48 -10.35 -8.65
N PHE A 28 -2.24 -9.87 -8.78
CA PHE A 28 -1.17 -10.16 -7.83
C PHE A 28 -1.52 -9.73 -6.40
N PHE A 29 -2.13 -8.56 -6.21
CA PHE A 29 -2.49 -8.05 -4.89
C PHE A 29 -3.83 -8.59 -4.39
N VAL A 30 -4.75 -8.93 -5.28
CA VAL A 30 -6.07 -9.49 -4.94
C VAL A 30 -5.97 -10.92 -4.42
N GLU A 31 -5.10 -11.75 -5.00
CA GLU A 31 -4.95 -13.14 -4.58
C GLU A 31 -4.57 -13.24 -3.10
N ASN A 32 -5.37 -13.95 -2.30
CA ASN A 32 -5.20 -14.12 -0.85
C ASN A 32 -5.05 -12.79 -0.07
N SER A 33 -5.63 -11.70 -0.56
CA SER A 33 -5.56 -10.39 0.09
C SER A 33 -6.11 -10.41 1.53
N ASN A 34 -7.11 -11.25 1.78
CA ASN A 34 -7.73 -11.43 3.10
C ASN A 34 -6.75 -11.90 4.20
N ILE A 35 -5.57 -12.43 3.83
CA ILE A 35 -4.54 -12.78 4.82
C ILE A 35 -3.88 -11.51 5.38
N PHE A 36 -3.83 -10.43 4.60
CA PHE A 36 -3.20 -9.16 4.98
C PHE A 36 -4.18 -8.15 5.60
N ASP A 37 -5.46 -8.51 5.71
CA ASP A 37 -6.46 -7.62 6.29
C ASP A 37 -6.17 -7.42 7.79
N TYR A 38 -6.16 -6.15 8.18
CA TYR A 38 -6.08 -5.71 9.56
C TYR A 38 -6.91 -4.45 9.69
N GLU A 39 -8.17 -4.64 10.06
CA GLU A 39 -9.13 -3.55 10.21
C GLU A 39 -9.10 -3.01 11.64
N PHE A 40 -9.11 -1.69 11.78
CA PHE A 40 -9.35 -1.07 13.08
C PHE A 40 -10.81 -1.20 13.49
N ALA A 41 -11.09 -1.05 14.78
CA ALA A 41 -12.43 -1.21 15.36
C ALA A 41 -13.53 -0.36 14.69
N ASN A 42 -13.16 0.71 13.98
CA ASN A 42 -14.10 1.53 13.22
C ASN A 42 -14.52 0.92 11.87
N GLY A 43 -13.88 -0.21 11.44
CA GLY A 43 -14.16 -0.91 10.19
C GLY A 43 -13.85 -0.12 8.91
N SER A 44 -13.30 1.08 9.03
CA SER A 44 -13.06 1.98 7.89
C SER A 44 -11.57 2.10 7.54
N ASP A 45 -10.69 1.91 8.51
CA ASP A 45 -9.26 2.06 8.35
C ASP A 45 -8.55 0.71 8.37
N ASN A 46 -7.52 0.58 7.54
CA ASN A 46 -6.70 -0.63 7.45
C ASN A 46 -5.22 -0.24 7.50
N LEU A 47 -4.39 -1.01 8.24
CA LEU A 47 -2.95 -0.77 8.31
C LEU A 47 -2.23 -0.96 6.97
N PHE A 48 -2.75 -1.83 6.12
CA PHE A 48 -2.20 -2.08 4.79
C PHE A 48 -3.22 -1.81 3.70
N TYR A 49 -2.83 -0.97 2.74
CA TYR A 49 -3.60 -0.69 1.53
C TYR A 49 -2.72 -0.86 0.30
N SER A 50 -2.92 -1.94 -0.43
CA SER A 50 -2.06 -2.37 -1.55
C SER A 50 -1.97 -1.35 -2.68
N ARG A 51 -3.02 -0.56 -2.92
CA ARG A 51 -3.02 0.47 -3.96
C ARG A 51 -2.07 1.65 -3.70
N ARG A 52 -1.51 1.76 -2.49
CA ARG A 52 -0.40 2.67 -2.24
C ARG A 52 0.89 2.26 -2.97
N ILE A 53 1.03 0.97 -3.31
CA ILE A 53 2.14 0.45 -4.11
C ILE A 53 1.85 0.73 -5.59
N GLY A 54 2.66 1.56 -6.21
CA GLY A 54 2.45 1.97 -7.61
C GLY A 54 1.44 3.11 -7.79
N ARG A 55 1.19 3.90 -6.74
CA ARG A 55 0.32 5.10 -6.78
C ARG A 55 0.90 6.22 -7.65
N ASN A 56 0.13 7.27 -7.84
CA ASN A 56 0.62 8.51 -8.46
C ASN A 56 1.83 9.06 -7.67
N PRO A 57 2.80 9.68 -8.35
CA PRO A 57 3.95 10.32 -7.70
C PRO A 57 3.54 11.27 -6.57
N HIS A 58 4.42 11.42 -5.58
CA HIS A 58 4.20 12.30 -4.44
C HIS A 58 4.36 13.79 -4.79
N ARG A 59 5.10 14.07 -5.85
CA ARG A 59 5.36 15.43 -6.32
C ARG A 59 4.95 15.60 -7.77
N THR A 60 4.61 16.83 -8.11
CA THR A 60 4.55 17.34 -9.49
C THR A 60 5.85 18.06 -9.81
N ALA A 61 6.15 18.20 -11.10
CA ALA A 61 7.30 18.95 -11.56
C ALA A 61 7.19 20.44 -11.21
N ASN A 62 8.31 21.05 -10.88
CA ASN A 62 8.38 22.48 -10.65
C ASN A 62 8.60 23.20 -11.99
N LEU A 63 7.58 23.93 -12.46
CA LEU A 63 7.56 24.57 -13.77
C LEU A 63 7.82 26.07 -13.65
N ALA A 64 8.66 26.60 -14.52
CA ALA A 64 8.76 28.03 -14.79
C ALA A 64 7.69 28.49 -15.80
N ASP A 65 7.51 29.79 -15.94
CA ASP A 65 6.55 30.35 -16.86
C ASP A 65 6.80 29.89 -18.31
N GLY A 66 5.79 29.27 -18.92
CA GLY A 66 5.85 28.77 -20.29
C GLY A 66 6.47 27.39 -20.47
N GLU A 67 6.87 26.72 -19.39
CA GLU A 67 7.26 25.29 -19.42
C GLU A 67 6.05 24.35 -19.39
N PHE A 68 6.19 23.16 -19.97
CA PHE A 68 5.20 22.10 -19.95
C PHE A 68 5.83 20.80 -19.47
N ALA A 69 5.16 20.09 -18.58
CA ALA A 69 5.61 18.78 -18.11
C ALA A 69 4.75 17.63 -18.66
N ASN A 70 5.41 16.54 -19.02
CA ASN A 70 4.81 15.22 -19.18
C ASN A 70 5.14 14.42 -17.93
N GLU A 71 4.11 14.19 -17.08
CA GLU A 71 4.27 13.55 -15.77
C GLU A 71 3.77 12.11 -15.82
N PRO A 72 4.48 11.17 -15.17
CA PRO A 72 4.00 9.80 -15.00
C PRO A 72 2.77 9.79 -14.08
N GLN A 73 1.73 9.08 -14.49
CA GLN A 73 0.52 8.96 -13.70
C GLN A 73 0.65 7.96 -12.55
N ASN A 74 1.56 7.00 -12.66
CA ASN A 74 1.75 5.94 -11.66
C ASN A 74 3.24 5.60 -11.53
N SER A 75 3.62 5.18 -10.33
CA SER A 75 4.98 4.69 -10.05
C SER A 75 5.13 3.25 -10.54
N ARG A 76 6.18 2.97 -11.31
CA ARG A 76 6.44 1.62 -11.84
C ARG A 76 6.86 0.68 -10.73
N ILE A 77 6.22 -0.49 -10.66
CA ILE A 77 6.66 -1.58 -9.80
C ILE A 77 7.78 -2.33 -10.52
N LEU A 78 9.00 -2.24 -9.99
CA LEU A 78 10.18 -2.92 -10.55
C LEU A 78 10.13 -4.43 -10.29
N GLY A 79 9.56 -4.81 -9.16
CA GLY A 79 9.35 -6.20 -8.78
C GLY A 79 8.53 -6.31 -7.51
N ALA A 80 7.85 -7.45 -7.37
CA ALA A 80 7.14 -7.80 -6.17
C ALA A 80 7.18 -9.31 -5.95
N ALA A 81 7.20 -9.71 -4.68
CA ALA A 81 7.12 -11.10 -4.25
C ALA A 81 6.08 -11.21 -3.12
N LYS A 82 5.26 -12.27 -3.19
CA LYS A 82 4.27 -12.56 -2.17
C LYS A 82 4.29 -14.04 -1.83
N PHE A 83 4.36 -14.29 -0.53
CA PHE A 83 4.14 -15.61 0.05
C PHE A 83 2.91 -15.54 0.95
N SER A 84 1.94 -16.41 0.74
CA SER A 84 0.74 -16.46 1.56
C SER A 84 0.21 -17.87 1.68
N GLY A 85 -0.28 -18.24 2.84
CA GLY A 85 -0.83 -19.57 3.04
C GLY A 85 -1.46 -19.78 4.41
N LYS A 86 -2.25 -20.86 4.49
CA LYS A 86 -2.84 -21.36 5.72
C LYS A 86 -2.43 -22.80 5.97
N THR A 87 -2.01 -23.11 7.18
CA THR A 87 -1.67 -24.47 7.58
C THR A 87 -2.90 -25.20 8.13
N ARG A 88 -2.83 -26.53 8.17
CA ARG A 88 -3.89 -27.36 8.81
C ARG A 88 -4.02 -27.09 10.29
N ASP A 89 -2.94 -26.70 10.95
CA ASP A 89 -2.89 -26.39 12.36
C ASP A 89 -3.40 -24.98 12.71
N GLY A 90 -3.97 -24.25 11.73
CA GLY A 90 -4.62 -22.97 11.96
C GLY A 90 -3.67 -21.75 11.91
N TRP A 91 -2.46 -21.87 11.37
CA TRP A 91 -1.63 -20.73 11.08
C TRP A 91 -2.02 -20.12 9.72
N SER A 92 -2.15 -18.80 9.69
CA SER A 92 -2.23 -18.00 8.47
C SER A 92 -1.00 -17.12 8.42
N ILE A 93 -0.24 -17.15 7.33
CA ILE A 93 1.00 -16.39 7.18
C ILE A 93 0.93 -15.68 5.83
N GLY A 94 1.22 -14.38 5.83
CA GLY A 94 1.38 -13.55 4.65
C GLY A 94 2.66 -12.75 4.75
N VAL A 95 3.45 -12.74 3.67
CA VAL A 95 4.61 -11.87 3.49
C VAL A 95 4.52 -11.29 2.09
N LEU A 96 4.64 -9.99 1.98
CA LEU A 96 4.66 -9.26 0.71
C LEU A 96 5.80 -8.27 0.73
N GLU A 97 6.56 -8.26 -0.34
CA GLU A 97 7.58 -7.26 -0.61
C GLU A 97 7.42 -6.72 -2.02
N SER A 98 7.59 -5.41 -2.19
CA SER A 98 7.50 -4.74 -3.48
C SER A 98 8.44 -3.56 -3.54
N VAL A 99 9.05 -3.35 -4.70
CA VAL A 99 9.94 -2.21 -4.97
C VAL A 99 9.38 -1.42 -6.14
N THR A 100 9.19 -0.12 -5.94
CA THR A 100 8.85 0.83 -7.00
C THR A 100 10.08 1.64 -7.40
N GLY A 101 10.16 2.02 -8.68
CA GLY A 101 11.27 2.78 -9.23
C GLY A 101 11.22 4.27 -8.92
N ASN A 102 12.29 4.97 -9.27
CA ASN A 102 12.21 6.41 -9.41
C ASN A 102 11.34 6.76 -10.62
N GLU A 103 10.53 7.83 -10.49
CA GLU A 103 9.80 8.38 -11.62
C GLU A 103 10.25 9.82 -11.88
N PHE A 104 10.27 10.16 -13.17
CA PHE A 104 10.74 11.46 -13.65
C PHE A 104 9.66 12.10 -14.51
N ALA A 105 9.42 13.37 -14.28
CA ALA A 105 8.67 14.22 -15.18
C ALA A 105 9.62 14.77 -16.26
N GLU A 106 9.20 14.70 -17.51
CA GLU A 106 9.90 15.30 -18.63
C GLU A 106 9.34 16.72 -18.85
N ILE A 107 10.20 17.73 -18.71
CA ILE A 107 9.82 19.13 -18.79
C ILE A 107 10.39 19.73 -20.07
N ARG A 108 9.51 20.25 -20.92
CA ARG A 108 9.91 21.01 -22.13
C ARG A 108 10.00 22.48 -21.77
N GLN A 109 11.20 23.04 -21.98
CA GLN A 109 11.51 24.44 -21.75
C GLN A 109 11.07 25.32 -22.92
N VAL A 110 11.01 26.62 -22.70
CA VAL A 110 10.58 27.62 -23.72
C VAL A 110 11.51 27.67 -24.92
N ASP A 111 12.81 27.42 -24.72
CA ASP A 111 13.84 27.34 -25.77
C ASP A 111 13.80 26.03 -26.57
N GLY A 112 12.92 25.10 -26.20
CA GLY A 112 12.75 23.80 -26.83
C GLY A 112 13.64 22.69 -26.26
N GLU A 113 14.50 23.00 -25.30
CA GLU A 113 15.25 21.97 -24.57
C GLU A 113 14.36 21.16 -23.63
N THR A 114 14.81 19.96 -23.30
CA THR A 114 14.11 19.06 -22.38
C THR A 114 14.98 18.79 -21.18
N ARG A 115 14.37 18.87 -19.98
CA ARG A 115 15.01 18.46 -18.73
C ARG A 115 14.13 17.45 -18.00
N GLU A 116 14.73 16.64 -17.15
CA GLU A 116 14.00 15.71 -16.29
C GLU A 116 14.04 16.16 -14.83
N GLU A 117 12.93 16.00 -14.13
CA GLU A 117 12.84 16.23 -12.71
C GLU A 117 12.26 14.98 -12.01
N ILE A 118 12.91 14.52 -10.94
CA ILE A 118 12.43 13.37 -10.17
C ILE A 118 11.18 13.76 -9.36
N VAL A 119 10.10 13.00 -9.56
CA VAL A 119 8.80 13.24 -8.92
C VAL A 119 8.40 12.14 -7.95
N GLU A 120 9.04 10.97 -8.02
CA GLU A 120 8.85 9.86 -7.07
C GLU A 120 10.19 9.18 -6.76
N PRO A 121 10.51 8.92 -5.48
CA PRO A 121 11.72 8.21 -5.11
C PRO A 121 11.53 6.69 -5.18
N LEU A 122 12.63 5.96 -5.45
CA LEU A 122 12.66 4.51 -5.28
C LEU A 122 12.20 4.15 -3.87
N THR A 123 11.20 3.27 -3.78
CA THR A 123 10.57 2.91 -2.53
C THR A 123 10.45 1.39 -2.41
N ASN A 124 10.85 0.86 -1.26
CA ASN A 124 10.59 -0.53 -0.85
C ASN A 124 9.42 -0.56 0.12
N TYR A 125 8.48 -1.48 -0.12
CA TYR A 125 7.32 -1.78 0.71
C TYR A 125 7.43 -3.21 1.21
N PHE A 126 7.34 -3.40 2.52
CA PHE A 126 7.32 -4.70 3.16
C PHE A 126 6.09 -4.81 4.06
N VAL A 127 5.39 -5.94 3.98
CA VAL A 127 4.23 -6.25 4.82
C VAL A 127 4.32 -7.71 5.26
N THR A 128 4.11 -7.96 6.53
CA THR A 128 3.97 -9.32 7.05
C THR A 128 2.79 -9.41 8.01
N ARG A 129 2.04 -10.49 7.89
CA ARG A 129 0.89 -10.82 8.74
C ARG A 129 1.00 -12.26 9.19
N VAL A 130 0.86 -12.48 10.48
CA VAL A 130 0.82 -13.81 11.07
C VAL A 130 -0.40 -13.89 11.97
N GLN A 131 -1.20 -14.93 11.82
CA GLN A 131 -2.37 -15.20 12.64
C GLN A 131 -2.40 -16.67 13.04
N LYS A 132 -2.81 -16.94 14.26
CA LYS A 132 -3.07 -18.30 14.78
C LYS A 132 -4.50 -18.43 15.18
N ASP A 133 -5.21 -19.33 14.52
CA ASP A 133 -6.55 -19.76 14.91
C ASP A 133 -6.46 -20.86 15.98
N PHE A 134 -7.36 -20.85 16.94
CA PHE A 134 -7.50 -21.84 18.00
C PHE A 134 -8.98 -22.00 18.38
N ASN A 135 -9.27 -22.91 19.35
CA ASN A 135 -10.64 -23.18 19.79
C ASN A 135 -11.57 -23.52 18.60
N GLU A 136 -11.17 -24.52 17.78
CA GLU A 136 -11.91 -24.95 16.58
C GLU A 136 -12.18 -23.79 15.58
N ARG A 137 -11.23 -22.85 15.49
CA ARG A 137 -11.32 -21.61 14.69
C ARG A 137 -12.38 -20.62 15.16
N ASN A 138 -12.86 -20.75 16.41
CA ASN A 138 -13.73 -19.77 17.02
C ASN A 138 -12.97 -18.59 17.62
N SER A 139 -11.65 -18.68 17.67
CA SER A 139 -10.80 -17.66 18.27
C SER A 139 -9.52 -17.52 17.47
N PHE A 140 -8.96 -16.34 17.44
CA PHE A 140 -7.65 -16.11 16.85
C PHE A 140 -6.84 -15.04 17.61
N ILE A 141 -5.56 -15.07 17.43
CA ILE A 141 -4.63 -13.99 17.74
C ILE A 141 -3.76 -13.75 16.51
N GLY A 142 -3.52 -12.51 16.18
CA GLY A 142 -2.73 -12.14 15.02
C GLY A 142 -1.85 -10.92 15.25
N GLY A 143 -0.96 -10.68 14.31
CA GLY A 143 -0.14 -9.49 14.28
C GLY A 143 0.24 -9.14 12.86
N ILE A 144 0.31 -7.84 12.58
CA ILE A 144 0.75 -7.27 11.31
C ILE A 144 1.93 -6.33 11.55
N PHE A 145 2.85 -6.30 10.60
CA PHE A 145 3.92 -5.31 10.54
C PHE A 145 4.06 -4.81 9.11
N THR A 146 4.21 -3.50 8.96
CA THR A 146 4.45 -2.86 7.67
C THR A 146 5.69 -1.98 7.75
N ALA A 147 6.45 -1.93 6.67
CA ALA A 147 7.60 -1.05 6.53
C ALA A 147 7.60 -0.42 5.13
N THR A 148 7.84 0.88 5.09
CA THR A 148 8.07 1.63 3.86
C THR A 148 9.41 2.33 3.97
N ASN A 149 10.33 2.04 3.05
CA ASN A 149 11.67 2.62 3.02
C ASN A 149 11.88 3.31 1.67
N ARG A 150 12.27 4.60 1.70
CA ARG A 150 12.47 5.44 0.51
C ARG A 150 13.92 5.82 0.36
N HIS A 151 14.39 5.78 -0.87
CA HIS A 151 15.71 6.31 -1.22
C HIS A 151 15.57 7.79 -1.61
N LEU A 152 15.56 8.66 -0.59
CA LEU A 152 15.35 10.10 -0.78
C LEU A 152 16.63 10.79 -1.22
N ASN A 153 16.49 11.77 -2.13
CA ASN A 153 17.47 12.78 -2.43
C ASN A 153 16.98 14.15 -1.91
N ASN A 154 17.76 15.19 -2.14
CA ASN A 154 17.47 16.55 -1.64
C ASN A 154 16.17 17.17 -2.17
N ASN A 155 15.51 16.53 -3.14
CA ASN A 155 14.27 17.04 -3.73
C ASN A 155 13.02 16.64 -2.94
N PHE A 156 13.15 15.75 -1.93
CA PHE A 156 12.02 15.18 -1.15
C PHE A 156 12.12 15.51 0.34
N ASN A 157 12.29 16.80 0.67
CA ASN A 157 12.41 17.23 2.06
C ASN A 157 11.13 17.03 2.90
N GLU A 158 9.98 16.93 2.23
CA GLU A 158 8.66 16.70 2.83
C GLU A 158 8.35 15.22 3.11
N LEU A 159 9.13 14.28 2.54
CA LEU A 159 8.90 12.86 2.72
C LEU A 159 9.79 12.26 3.81
N HIS A 160 9.22 11.39 4.61
CA HIS A 160 9.98 10.57 5.56
C HIS A 160 10.74 9.45 4.84
N LYS A 161 12.03 9.29 5.16
CA LYS A 161 12.89 8.22 4.61
C LYS A 161 12.36 6.84 4.93
N ALA A 162 11.77 6.65 6.09
CA ALA A 162 11.21 5.38 6.53
C ALA A 162 9.95 5.60 7.37
N ALA A 163 9.01 4.66 7.25
CA ALA A 163 7.83 4.58 8.09
C ALA A 163 7.59 3.11 8.44
N TYR A 164 7.31 2.86 9.70
CA TYR A 164 7.01 1.52 10.23
C TYR A 164 5.72 1.56 11.00
N SER A 165 4.87 0.55 10.80
CA SER A 165 3.63 0.40 11.55
C SER A 165 3.43 -1.06 11.91
N GLY A 166 2.70 -1.31 12.99
CA GLY A 166 2.36 -2.66 13.41
C GLY A 166 1.17 -2.67 14.33
N GLY A 167 0.52 -3.80 14.40
CA GLY A 167 -0.63 -4.01 15.26
C GLY A 167 -0.77 -5.47 15.66
N ILE A 168 -1.49 -5.69 16.76
CA ILE A 168 -1.88 -7.01 17.25
C ILE A 168 -3.38 -7.00 17.36
N ASP A 169 -4.02 -8.05 16.89
CA ASP A 169 -5.45 -8.24 16.97
C ASP A 169 -5.79 -9.61 17.55
N PHE A 170 -6.93 -9.71 18.18
CA PHE A 170 -7.42 -10.94 18.69
C PHE A 170 -8.96 -10.97 18.70
N GLN A 171 -9.50 -12.15 18.60
CA GLN A 171 -10.92 -12.41 18.80
C GLN A 171 -11.08 -13.71 19.58
N HIS A 172 -11.97 -13.70 20.55
CA HIS A 172 -12.35 -14.89 21.29
C HIS A 172 -13.86 -15.03 21.33
N ASN A 173 -14.38 -16.16 20.83
CA ASN A 173 -15.79 -16.49 20.85
C ASN A 173 -16.02 -17.70 21.76
N TRP A 174 -17.13 -17.68 22.54
CA TRP A 174 -17.55 -18.80 23.37
C TRP A 174 -19.08 -18.98 23.34
N LYS A 175 -19.57 -20.07 23.90
CA LYS A 175 -20.99 -20.48 23.90
C LYS A 175 -21.59 -20.46 22.49
N ASN A 176 -21.01 -21.20 21.55
CA ASN A 176 -21.46 -21.25 20.14
C ASN A 176 -21.51 -19.89 19.43
N ARG A 177 -20.63 -18.96 19.83
CA ARG A 177 -20.54 -17.57 19.33
C ARG A 177 -21.64 -16.64 19.83
N ASP A 178 -22.38 -16.99 20.87
CA ASP A 178 -23.35 -16.10 21.51
C ASP A 178 -22.65 -14.91 22.19
N TYR A 179 -21.40 -15.11 22.59
CA TYR A 179 -20.55 -14.06 23.18
C TYR A 179 -19.22 -13.97 22.45
N TYR A 180 -18.74 -12.76 22.27
CA TYR A 180 -17.43 -12.51 21.70
C TYR A 180 -16.71 -11.39 22.45
N PHE A 181 -15.39 -11.45 22.39
CA PHE A 181 -14.50 -10.39 22.85
C PHE A 181 -13.41 -10.21 21.79
N GLU A 182 -13.23 -8.99 21.32
CA GLU A 182 -12.26 -8.65 20.28
C GLU A 182 -11.51 -7.38 20.64
N GLY A 183 -10.29 -7.22 20.08
CA GLY A 183 -9.47 -6.05 20.25
C GLY A 183 -8.37 -5.99 19.18
N ASN A 184 -7.91 -4.77 18.90
CA ASN A 184 -6.83 -4.44 17.98
C ASN A 184 -6.15 -3.14 18.38
#